data_611e03b59e6850c9616b7c290a52153d
#
_entry.id   611e03b59e6850c9616b7c290a52153d
#
_cell.length_a   1.000
_cell.length_b   1.000
_cell.length_c   1.000
_cell.angle_alpha   90.00
_cell.angle_beta   90.00
_cell.angle_gamma   90.00
#
_symmetry.space_group_name_H-M   'P 1'
#
loop_
_entity.id
_entity.type
_entity.pdbx_description
1 polymer ?
#
loop_
_entity_poly.entity_id
_entity_poly.type
_entity_poly.pdbx_seq_one_letter_code
_entity_poly.pdbx_strand_id
1 'polypeptide(L)'
;MNSRNMIRVAVVGLACLLGTSAVRAQAAVGSSSTGKIGVINVRQAIVTTAEGKQASAELQSQFAPRQNELESLNKQINDLRNRLNQGAMLSDEEKDRLTRQGQRLSQQLDRKQNEMQEDVNAAQSDVVDRIGRKMIDVLDRYARENGIIAVFDSSAQNSPILFASTNIDITQDIIKLYDQAYPLKSASSPAPAPKPAAAKPATPPAPKP
;
A
#
# COMPACT_ATOMS: atom_id res chain seq x y z
N MET A 1 -94.53 -35.33 12.66
CA MET A 1 -95.08 -36.68 12.44
C MET A 1 -93.99 -37.58 11.93
N ASN A 2 -93.67 -38.52 12.75
CA ASN A 2 -93.27 -39.91 12.42
C ASN A 2 -91.90 -40.07 11.67
N SER A 3 -91.13 -40.82 12.08
CA SER A 3 -91.12 -42.05 12.81
C SER A 3 -89.89 -42.82 12.35
N ARG A 4 -88.99 -43.16 13.27
CA ARG A 4 -88.60 -44.54 13.57
C ARG A 4 -88.17 -45.40 12.37
N ASN A 5 -86.90 -45.76 12.34
CA ASN A 5 -86.39 -47.11 12.65
C ASN A 5 -84.94 -47.16 12.22
N MET A 6 -83.98 -47.31 13.11
CA MET A 6 -83.46 -48.59 13.58
C MET A 6 -83.41 -49.67 12.48
N ILE A 7 -82.19 -50.04 12.10
CA ILE A 7 -81.72 -51.43 12.14
C ILE A 7 -80.22 -51.46 11.93
N ARG A 8 -79.64 -52.20 12.82
CA ARG A 8 -78.24 -52.63 12.91
C ARG A 8 -77.89 -53.53 11.72
N VAL A 9 -76.65 -53.36 11.20
CA VAL A 9 -75.80 -54.52 10.84
C VAL A 9 -74.35 -54.11 10.88
N ALA A 10 -73.63 -54.87 11.69
CA ALA A 10 -72.18 -54.90 11.74
C ALA A 10 -71.61 -55.60 10.52
N VAL A 11 -70.60 -55.03 9.84
CA VAL A 11 -69.65 -55.83 9.08
C VAL A 11 -68.26 -55.25 9.26
N VAL A 12 -67.43 -56.05 9.79
CA VAL A 12 -66.00 -56.02 9.93
C VAL A 12 -65.38 -55.86 8.52
N GLY A 13 -64.39 -55.03 8.38
CA GLY A 13 -63.59 -55.03 7.12
C GLY A 13 -62.53 -53.97 7.04
N LEU A 14 -61.38 -54.36 7.46
CA LEU A 14 -60.08 -54.03 6.87
C LEU A 14 -59.55 -52.59 6.96
N ALA A 15 -58.68 -52.45 7.90
CA ALA A 15 -57.72 -51.33 8.02
C ALA A 15 -56.96 -51.10 6.74
N CYS A 16 -57.09 -49.89 6.15
CA CYS A 16 -56.05 -49.29 5.27
C CYS A 16 -55.47 -48.08 5.97
N LEU A 17 -54.40 -48.30 6.67
CA LEU A 17 -53.50 -47.34 7.18
C LEU A 17 -52.85 -46.61 5.97
N LEU A 18 -53.47 -45.56 5.47
CA LEU A 18 -52.77 -44.56 4.62
C LEU A 18 -52.13 -43.58 5.55
N GLY A 19 -50.92 -43.94 5.95
CA GLY A 19 -49.98 -42.99 6.59
C GLY A 19 -49.66 -41.85 5.60
N THR A 20 -50.32 -40.74 5.75
CA THR A 20 -49.89 -39.49 5.15
C THR A 20 -48.65 -39.03 5.87
N SER A 21 -47.47 -39.50 5.39
CA SER A 21 -46.19 -38.93 5.74
C SER A 21 -46.19 -37.49 5.24
N ALA A 22 -46.57 -36.56 6.11
CA ALA A 22 -46.29 -35.14 5.88
C ALA A 22 -44.77 -35.00 5.87
N VAL A 23 -44.19 -35.07 4.68
CA VAL A 23 -42.82 -34.60 4.44
C VAL A 23 -42.84 -33.13 4.74
N ARG A 24 -42.52 -32.79 5.98
CA ARG A 24 -42.07 -31.47 6.32
C ARG A 24 -40.76 -31.28 5.55
N ALA A 25 -40.83 -30.72 4.34
CA ALA A 25 -39.74 -30.02 3.71
C ALA A 25 -39.42 -28.87 4.65
N GLN A 26 -38.56 -29.12 5.64
CA GLN A 26 -37.82 -28.08 6.31
C GLN A 26 -36.97 -27.46 5.21
N ALA A 27 -37.53 -26.42 4.59
CA ALA A 27 -36.71 -25.44 3.90
C ALA A 27 -35.67 -25.02 4.96
N ALA A 28 -34.48 -25.57 4.86
CA ALA A 28 -33.32 -25.02 5.51
C ALA A 28 -33.24 -23.62 4.94
N VAL A 29 -33.87 -22.65 5.63
CA VAL A 29 -33.56 -21.25 5.49
C VAL A 29 -32.11 -21.19 5.87
N GLY A 30 -31.25 -21.37 4.86
CA GLY A 30 -29.82 -21.12 4.99
C GLY A 30 -29.74 -19.79 5.66
N SER A 31 -29.18 -19.76 6.86
CA SER A 31 -28.85 -18.52 7.55
C SER A 31 -28.06 -17.72 6.54
N SER A 32 -28.73 -16.79 5.86
CA SER A 32 -28.07 -15.79 5.05
C SER A 32 -27.19 -15.05 6.05
N SER A 33 -25.94 -15.49 6.19
CA SER A 33 -24.98 -14.72 6.94
C SER A 33 -24.93 -13.39 6.20
N THR A 34 -25.60 -12.40 6.76
CA THR A 34 -25.57 -11.05 6.27
C THR A 34 -24.14 -10.54 6.47
N GLY A 35 -23.26 -10.97 5.56
CA GLY A 35 -21.87 -10.64 5.61
C GLY A 35 -21.72 -9.13 5.42
N LYS A 36 -20.87 -8.54 6.20
CA LYS A 36 -20.55 -7.10 6.10
C LYS A 36 -19.72 -6.86 4.84
N ILE A 37 -19.84 -5.66 4.29
CA ILE A 37 -18.98 -5.17 3.22
C ILE A 37 -18.10 -4.07 3.82
N GLY A 38 -16.81 -4.07 3.46
CA GLY A 38 -15.87 -3.01 3.78
C GLY A 38 -15.46 -2.22 2.54
N VAL A 39 -15.11 -0.97 2.74
CA VAL A 39 -14.47 -0.13 1.73
C VAL A 39 -13.15 0.37 2.30
N ILE A 40 -12.11 0.34 1.49
CA ILE A 40 -10.78 0.83 1.85
C ILE A 40 -10.26 1.76 0.78
N ASN A 41 -9.54 2.81 1.18
CA ASN A 41 -8.71 3.60 0.29
C ASN A 41 -7.27 3.09 0.42
N VAL A 42 -6.89 2.14 -0.43
CA VAL A 42 -5.58 1.48 -0.36
C VAL A 42 -4.44 2.47 -0.55
N ARG A 43 -4.57 3.41 -1.48
CA ARG A 43 -3.53 4.43 -1.73
C ARG A 43 -3.31 5.31 -0.50
N GLN A 44 -4.39 5.80 0.11
CA GLN A 44 -4.31 6.59 1.34
C GLN A 44 -3.75 5.76 2.49
N ALA A 45 -4.17 4.50 2.62
CA ALA A 45 -3.68 3.61 3.64
C ALA A 45 -2.16 3.45 3.54
N ILE A 46 -1.63 3.12 2.35
CA ILE A 46 -0.19 2.94 2.12
C ILE A 46 0.60 4.18 2.55
N VAL A 47 0.24 5.38 2.08
CA VAL A 47 1.01 6.60 2.37
C VAL A 47 0.86 7.09 3.81
N THR A 48 -0.19 6.65 4.51
CA THR A 48 -0.48 7.09 5.89
C THR A 48 0.17 6.19 6.94
N THR A 49 0.47 4.92 6.62
CA THR A 49 1.19 4.03 7.53
C THR A 49 2.54 4.62 7.94
N ALA A 50 3.05 4.20 9.09
CA ALA A 50 4.38 4.62 9.56
C ALA A 50 5.47 4.23 8.53
N GLU A 51 5.41 3.01 7.97
CA GLU A 51 6.34 2.54 6.93
C GLU A 51 6.22 3.37 5.64
N GLY A 52 5.01 3.74 5.22
CA GLY A 52 4.79 4.58 4.04
C GLY A 52 5.36 5.98 4.18
N LYS A 53 5.18 6.60 5.35
CA LYS A 53 5.78 7.91 5.66
C LYS A 53 7.29 7.86 5.68
N GLN A 54 7.86 6.82 6.29
CA GLN A 54 9.31 6.63 6.30
C GLN A 54 9.84 6.43 4.88
N ALA A 55 9.24 5.55 4.10
CA ALA A 55 9.64 5.31 2.71
C ALA A 55 9.56 6.59 1.85
N SER A 56 8.52 7.41 2.04
CA SER A 56 8.40 8.69 1.35
C SER A 56 9.54 9.66 1.71
N ALA A 57 9.91 9.74 2.98
CA ALA A 57 11.03 10.56 3.43
C ALA A 57 12.39 10.05 2.91
N GLU A 58 12.58 8.73 2.88
CA GLU A 58 13.76 8.08 2.31
C GLU A 58 13.90 8.38 0.81
N LEU A 59 12.81 8.23 0.03
CA LEU A 59 12.79 8.56 -1.39
C LEU A 59 13.12 10.03 -1.63
N GLN A 60 12.50 10.94 -0.88
CA GLN A 60 12.80 12.37 -0.99
C GLN A 60 14.28 12.66 -0.73
N SER A 61 14.86 12.08 0.31
CA SER A 61 16.28 12.23 0.63
C SER A 61 17.19 11.64 -0.45
N GLN A 62 16.83 10.48 -1.00
CA GLN A 62 17.58 9.80 -2.05
C GLN A 62 17.60 10.59 -3.37
N PHE A 63 16.49 11.21 -3.75
CA PHE A 63 16.37 11.92 -5.02
C PHE A 63 16.72 13.40 -4.94
N ALA A 64 16.84 14.00 -3.73
CA ALA A 64 17.21 15.39 -3.55
C ALA A 64 18.52 15.81 -4.26
N PRO A 65 19.62 15.01 -4.21
CA PRO A 65 20.85 15.39 -4.95
C PRO A 65 20.65 15.44 -6.47
N ARG A 66 19.86 14.52 -7.03
CA ARG A 66 19.55 14.50 -8.46
C ARG A 66 18.69 15.70 -8.87
N GLN A 67 17.71 16.08 -8.02
CA GLN A 67 16.92 17.29 -8.21
C GLN A 67 17.80 18.53 -8.29
N ASN A 68 18.74 18.68 -7.35
CA ASN A 68 19.68 19.80 -7.34
C ASN A 68 20.58 19.79 -8.58
N GLU A 69 20.98 18.63 -9.09
CA GLU A 69 21.76 18.53 -10.33
C GLU A 69 20.95 19.02 -11.54
N LEU A 70 19.67 18.61 -11.65
CA LEU A 70 18.79 19.09 -12.72
C LEU A 70 18.60 20.62 -12.67
N GLU A 71 18.42 21.17 -11.47
CA GLU A 71 18.34 22.63 -11.28
C GLU A 71 19.62 23.34 -11.70
N SER A 72 20.79 22.78 -11.36
CA SER A 72 22.09 23.30 -11.78
C SER A 72 22.26 23.29 -13.30
N LEU A 73 21.86 22.20 -13.98
CA LEU A 73 21.89 22.12 -15.44
C LEU A 73 20.96 23.14 -16.09
N ASN A 74 19.74 23.31 -15.57
CA ASN A 74 18.81 24.33 -16.03
C ASN A 74 19.39 25.74 -15.90
N LYS A 75 20.03 26.04 -14.76
CA LYS A 75 20.70 27.34 -14.56
C LYS A 75 21.81 27.57 -15.58
N GLN A 76 22.67 26.60 -15.80
CA GLN A 76 23.75 26.68 -16.78
C GLN A 76 23.23 26.94 -18.21
N ILE A 77 22.13 26.23 -18.59
CA ILE A 77 21.49 26.45 -19.90
C ILE A 77 20.96 27.86 -20.03
N ASN A 78 20.30 28.37 -18.99
CA ASN A 78 19.76 29.75 -18.98
C ASN A 78 20.88 30.79 -19.02
N ASP A 79 21.97 30.58 -18.29
CA ASP A 79 23.14 31.46 -18.32
C ASP A 79 23.76 31.51 -19.72
N LEU A 80 23.88 30.37 -20.42
CA LEU A 80 24.34 30.31 -21.81
C LEU A 80 23.40 31.05 -22.77
N ARG A 81 22.09 30.89 -22.63
CA ARG A 81 21.08 31.59 -23.43
C ARG A 81 21.19 33.11 -23.23
N ASN A 82 21.32 33.55 -21.98
CA ASN A 82 21.48 34.97 -21.66
C ASN A 82 22.74 35.53 -22.27
N ARG A 83 23.87 34.82 -22.22
CA ARG A 83 25.14 35.23 -22.84
C ARG A 83 25.01 35.33 -24.36
N LEU A 84 24.34 34.38 -25.00
CA LEU A 84 24.07 34.44 -26.45
C LEU A 84 23.19 35.63 -26.83
N ASN A 85 22.15 35.92 -26.06
CA ASN A 85 21.22 37.03 -26.31
C ASN A 85 21.87 38.39 -26.09
N GLN A 86 22.79 38.52 -25.13
CA GLN A 86 23.54 39.78 -24.86
C GLN A 86 24.77 39.91 -25.73
N GLY A 87 25.07 38.93 -26.56
CA GLY A 87 26.32 38.80 -27.27
C GLY A 87 26.42 39.58 -28.58
N ALA A 88 25.96 40.85 -28.64
CA ALA A 88 26.17 41.73 -29.80
C ALA A 88 27.67 41.91 -30.19
N MET A 89 28.57 41.62 -29.25
CA MET A 89 30.04 41.73 -29.44
C MET A 89 30.74 40.35 -29.47
N LEU A 90 30.00 39.23 -29.44
CA LEU A 90 30.61 37.90 -29.54
C LEU A 90 31.04 37.61 -30.97
N SER A 91 32.24 37.01 -31.16
CA SER A 91 32.64 36.47 -32.45
C SER A 91 31.73 35.29 -32.86
N ASP A 92 31.68 35.02 -34.16
CA ASP A 92 30.88 33.89 -34.68
C ASP A 92 31.37 32.55 -34.11
N GLU A 93 32.67 32.39 -33.94
CA GLU A 93 33.26 31.19 -33.29
C GLU A 93 32.80 31.02 -31.85
N GLU A 94 32.72 32.10 -31.08
CA GLU A 94 32.23 32.06 -29.69
C GLU A 94 30.75 31.76 -29.63
N LYS A 95 29.92 32.34 -30.51
CA LYS A 95 28.48 31.99 -30.63
C LYS A 95 28.29 30.51 -30.93
N ASP A 96 29.05 29.96 -31.89
CA ASP A 96 29.01 28.56 -32.24
C ASP A 96 29.40 27.64 -31.07
N ARG A 97 30.44 28.03 -30.33
CA ARG A 97 30.89 27.30 -29.15
C ARG A 97 29.80 27.23 -28.07
N LEU A 98 29.23 28.41 -27.73
CA LEU A 98 28.16 28.51 -26.74
C LEU A 98 26.90 27.72 -27.15
N THR A 99 26.56 27.80 -28.46
CA THR A 99 25.42 27.07 -29.02
C THR A 99 25.62 25.55 -28.88
N ARG A 100 26.78 25.01 -29.28
CA ARG A 100 27.11 23.59 -29.13
C ARG A 100 27.14 23.16 -27.66
N GLN A 101 27.62 24.01 -26.76
CA GLN A 101 27.62 23.77 -25.33
C GLN A 101 26.19 23.71 -24.80
N GLY A 102 25.32 24.63 -25.16
CA GLY A 102 23.92 24.67 -24.79
C GLY A 102 23.16 23.40 -25.25
N GLN A 103 23.41 22.97 -26.50
CA GLN A 103 22.83 21.73 -27.05
C GLN A 103 23.24 20.48 -26.23
N ARG A 104 24.53 20.37 -25.88
CA ARG A 104 25.00 19.24 -25.06
C ARG A 104 24.37 19.23 -23.66
N LEU A 105 24.29 20.41 -23.01
CA LEU A 105 23.66 20.50 -21.69
C LEU A 105 22.15 20.19 -21.73
N SER A 106 21.46 20.67 -22.80
CA SER A 106 20.03 20.32 -22.97
C SER A 106 19.83 18.82 -23.15
N GLN A 107 20.62 18.16 -23.99
CA GLN A 107 20.57 16.70 -24.15
C GLN A 107 20.89 15.96 -22.83
N GLN A 108 21.83 16.48 -22.06
CA GLN A 108 22.16 15.91 -20.74
C GLN A 108 21.02 16.09 -19.75
N LEU A 109 20.38 17.26 -19.74
CA LEU A 109 19.22 17.53 -18.90
C LEU A 109 18.07 16.59 -19.22
N ASP A 110 17.70 16.47 -20.51
CA ASP A 110 16.61 15.60 -20.96
C ASP A 110 16.85 14.13 -20.55
N ARG A 111 18.07 13.64 -20.77
CA ARG A 111 18.42 12.27 -20.37
C ARG A 111 18.30 12.09 -18.86
N LYS A 112 18.89 12.99 -18.06
CA LYS A 112 18.84 12.88 -16.59
C LYS A 112 17.43 13.05 -16.02
N GLN A 113 16.57 13.85 -16.64
CA GLN A 113 15.15 13.94 -16.27
C GLN A 113 14.42 12.62 -16.51
N ASN A 114 14.63 11.98 -17.65
CA ASN A 114 14.02 10.70 -17.97
C ASN A 114 14.50 9.60 -17.03
N GLU A 115 15.83 9.48 -16.83
CA GLU A 115 16.43 8.55 -15.88
C GLU A 115 15.86 8.73 -14.46
N MET A 116 15.78 9.99 -13.99
CA MET A 116 15.21 10.29 -12.67
C MET A 116 13.72 9.89 -12.58
N GLN A 117 12.94 10.17 -13.62
CA GLN A 117 11.51 9.83 -13.64
C GLN A 117 11.29 8.32 -13.60
N GLU A 118 12.09 7.55 -14.37
CA GLU A 118 12.05 6.09 -14.36
C GLU A 118 12.41 5.53 -12.98
N ASP A 119 13.51 6.01 -12.38
CA ASP A 119 13.98 5.57 -11.07
C ASP A 119 12.97 5.91 -9.95
N VAL A 120 12.37 7.11 -10.00
CA VAL A 120 11.33 7.51 -9.03
C VAL A 120 10.10 6.60 -9.16
N ASN A 121 9.65 6.34 -10.39
CA ASN A 121 8.50 5.46 -10.62
C ASN A 121 8.77 4.03 -10.15
N ALA A 122 9.95 3.50 -10.45
CA ALA A 122 10.36 2.17 -9.99
C ALA A 122 10.41 2.09 -8.46
N ALA A 123 11.04 3.06 -7.81
CA ALA A 123 11.17 3.10 -6.36
C ALA A 123 9.81 3.26 -5.65
N GLN A 124 8.90 4.08 -6.21
CA GLN A 124 7.52 4.19 -5.71
C GLN A 124 6.75 2.89 -5.86
N SER A 125 6.89 2.21 -7.00
CA SER A 125 6.24 0.92 -7.23
C SER A 125 6.71 -0.12 -6.21
N ASP A 126 8.01 -0.21 -5.96
CA ASP A 126 8.58 -1.13 -4.96
C ASP A 126 8.02 -0.89 -3.55
N VAL A 127 7.86 0.38 -3.17
CA VAL A 127 7.26 0.75 -1.87
C VAL A 127 5.80 0.32 -1.81
N VAL A 128 5.01 0.62 -2.86
CA VAL A 128 3.59 0.25 -2.94
C VAL A 128 3.42 -1.26 -2.90
N ASP A 129 4.23 -2.01 -3.64
CA ASP A 129 4.17 -3.47 -3.69
C ASP A 129 4.55 -4.11 -2.34
N ARG A 130 5.58 -3.58 -1.69
CA ARG A 130 6.03 -4.07 -0.39
C ARG A 130 4.99 -3.85 0.70
N ILE A 131 4.46 -2.63 0.81
CA ILE A 131 3.45 -2.28 1.80
C ILE A 131 2.12 -2.94 1.45
N GLY A 132 1.76 -2.97 0.17
CA GLY A 132 0.51 -3.56 -0.32
C GLY A 132 0.39 -5.04 0.03
N ARG A 133 1.43 -5.84 -0.18
CA ARG A 133 1.43 -7.26 0.22
C ARG A 133 1.17 -7.45 1.71
N LYS A 134 1.85 -6.69 2.56
CA LYS A 134 1.64 -6.76 4.02
C LYS A 134 0.23 -6.28 4.42
N MET A 135 -0.28 -5.28 3.71
CA MET A 135 -1.62 -4.74 3.95
C MET A 135 -2.72 -5.75 3.62
N ILE A 136 -2.54 -6.55 2.57
CA ILE A 136 -3.45 -7.65 2.23
C ILE A 136 -3.51 -8.68 3.37
N ASP A 137 -2.38 -9.03 3.98
CA ASP A 137 -2.34 -9.97 5.11
C ASP A 137 -3.12 -9.43 6.34
N VAL A 138 -2.96 -8.13 6.62
CA VAL A 138 -3.72 -7.46 7.69
C VAL A 138 -5.20 -7.41 7.37
N LEU A 139 -5.54 -7.07 6.13
CA LEU A 139 -6.91 -6.98 5.65
C LEU A 139 -7.65 -8.32 5.72
N ASP A 140 -7.00 -9.41 5.30
CA ASP A 140 -7.57 -10.76 5.35
C ASP A 140 -7.89 -11.17 6.79
N ARG A 141 -6.99 -10.92 7.74
CA ARG A 141 -7.22 -11.16 9.15
C ARG A 141 -8.38 -10.36 9.70
N TYR A 142 -8.36 -9.04 9.45
CA TYR A 142 -9.42 -8.13 9.89
C TYR A 142 -10.79 -8.53 9.33
N ALA A 143 -10.85 -8.88 8.05
CA ALA A 143 -12.09 -9.28 7.40
C ALA A 143 -12.70 -10.53 8.04
N ARG A 144 -11.87 -11.53 8.33
CA ARG A 144 -12.33 -12.78 9.03
C ARG A 144 -12.83 -12.50 10.43
N GLU A 145 -12.09 -11.69 11.20
CA GLU A 145 -12.44 -11.37 12.59
C GLU A 145 -13.75 -10.55 12.69
N ASN A 146 -14.06 -9.73 11.68
CA ASN A 146 -15.21 -8.83 11.66
C ASN A 146 -16.40 -9.35 10.82
N GLY A 147 -16.30 -10.54 10.21
CA GLY A 147 -17.34 -11.10 9.37
C GLY A 147 -17.57 -10.32 8.07
N ILE A 148 -16.51 -9.72 7.53
CA ILE A 148 -16.53 -9.01 6.25
C ILE A 148 -16.37 -10.04 5.13
N ILE A 149 -17.30 -10.07 4.18
CA ILE A 149 -17.31 -11.02 3.07
C ILE A 149 -16.68 -10.45 1.80
N ALA A 150 -16.61 -9.12 1.67
CA ALA A 150 -16.00 -8.44 0.55
C ALA A 150 -15.45 -7.08 0.97
N VAL A 151 -14.30 -6.70 0.41
CA VAL A 151 -13.71 -5.38 0.57
C VAL A 151 -13.46 -4.79 -0.82
N PHE A 152 -13.82 -3.54 -0.99
CA PHE A 152 -13.65 -2.80 -2.23
C PHE A 152 -12.65 -1.68 -2.06
N ASP A 153 -11.75 -1.52 -3.03
CA ASP A 153 -10.81 -0.41 -3.06
C ASP A 153 -11.46 0.82 -3.73
N SER A 154 -11.60 1.90 -2.96
CA SER A 154 -12.12 3.18 -3.46
C SER A 154 -11.06 4.04 -4.16
N SER A 155 -9.77 3.68 -4.05
CA SER A 155 -8.66 4.45 -4.64
C SER A 155 -8.27 3.99 -6.04
N ALA A 156 -8.81 2.87 -6.52
CA ALA A 156 -8.54 2.37 -7.86
C ALA A 156 -9.09 3.33 -8.93
N GLN A 157 -8.34 3.56 -10.01
CA GLN A 157 -8.77 4.48 -11.09
C GLN A 157 -10.12 4.12 -11.71
N ASN A 158 -10.44 2.83 -11.76
CA ASN A 158 -11.71 2.31 -12.27
C ASN A 158 -12.59 1.75 -11.14
N SER A 159 -12.54 2.37 -9.95
CA SER A 159 -13.37 1.94 -8.83
C SER A 159 -14.84 2.08 -9.18
N PRO A 160 -15.67 1.02 -9.03
CA PRO A 160 -17.10 1.09 -9.25
C PRO A 160 -17.84 1.79 -8.10
N ILE A 161 -17.13 2.23 -7.06
CA ILE A 161 -17.74 2.82 -5.86
C ILE A 161 -18.00 4.31 -6.12
N LEU A 162 -19.27 4.68 -6.23
CA LEU A 162 -19.71 6.06 -6.35
C LEU A 162 -19.96 6.72 -4.99
N PHE A 163 -20.36 5.92 -4.01
CA PHE A 163 -20.65 6.37 -2.64
C PHE A 163 -20.38 5.23 -1.65
N ALA A 164 -19.76 5.56 -0.54
CA ALA A 164 -19.62 4.67 0.61
C ALA A 164 -19.90 5.45 1.88
N SER A 165 -20.66 4.87 2.79
CA SER A 165 -20.87 5.45 4.11
C SER A 165 -19.62 5.27 4.97
N THR A 166 -19.35 6.22 5.85
CA THR A 166 -18.17 6.19 6.74
C THR A 166 -18.14 4.99 7.69
N ASN A 167 -19.31 4.39 7.96
CA ASN A 167 -19.39 3.21 8.84
C ASN A 167 -18.92 1.92 8.19
N ILE A 168 -18.74 1.89 6.87
CA ILE A 168 -18.14 0.74 6.16
C ILE A 168 -16.71 1.03 5.66
N ASP A 169 -16.21 2.23 5.89
CA ASP A 169 -14.82 2.60 5.60
C ASP A 169 -13.89 2.07 6.70
N ILE A 170 -13.09 1.09 6.33
CA ILE A 170 -12.16 0.40 7.23
C ILE A 170 -10.73 0.94 7.10
N THR A 171 -10.50 1.99 6.32
CA THR A 171 -9.15 2.51 6.01
C THR A 171 -8.33 2.78 7.26
N GLN A 172 -8.91 3.49 8.24
CA GLN A 172 -8.19 3.86 9.46
C GLN A 172 -7.92 2.67 10.39
N ASP A 173 -8.81 1.69 10.41
CA ASP A 173 -8.61 0.49 11.22
C ASP A 173 -7.49 -0.37 10.64
N ILE A 174 -7.45 -0.52 9.32
CA ILE A 174 -6.38 -1.24 8.64
C ILE A 174 -5.02 -0.55 8.84
N ILE A 175 -4.94 0.80 8.76
CA ILE A 175 -3.71 1.55 9.04
C ILE A 175 -3.21 1.25 10.46
N LYS A 176 -4.07 1.35 11.47
CA LYS A 176 -3.71 1.07 12.87
C LYS A 176 -3.21 -0.35 13.06
N LEU A 177 -3.91 -1.33 12.50
CA LEU A 177 -3.52 -2.74 12.59
C LEU A 177 -2.22 -3.03 11.84
N TYR A 178 -2.02 -2.37 10.70
CA TYR A 178 -0.76 -2.44 9.96
C TYR A 178 0.42 -1.96 10.81
N ASP A 179 0.31 -0.76 11.39
CA ASP A 179 1.37 -0.17 12.19
C ASP A 179 1.65 -0.98 13.48
N GLN A 180 0.65 -1.68 14.00
CA GLN A 180 0.82 -2.62 15.12
C GLN A 180 1.51 -3.92 14.69
N ALA A 181 1.14 -4.45 13.52
CA ALA A 181 1.71 -5.71 13.00
C ALA A 181 3.13 -5.53 12.45
N TYR A 182 3.42 -4.37 11.90
CA TYR A 182 4.70 -4.02 11.27
C TYR A 182 5.27 -2.72 11.84
N PRO A 183 5.59 -2.69 13.14
CA PRO A 183 6.18 -1.50 13.74
C PRO A 183 7.50 -1.19 13.06
N LEU A 184 7.75 0.09 12.78
CA LEU A 184 9.07 0.51 12.34
C LEU A 184 10.09 0.00 13.35
N LYS A 185 11.03 -0.82 12.93
CA LYS A 185 12.22 -1.07 13.76
C LYS A 185 12.86 0.30 13.91
N SER A 186 12.67 0.94 15.07
CA SER A 186 13.47 2.09 15.44
C SER A 186 14.88 1.75 15.03
N ALA A 187 15.49 2.57 14.16
CA ALA A 187 16.90 2.38 13.78
C ALA A 187 17.61 2.11 15.09
N SER A 188 18.07 0.88 15.24
CA SER A 188 18.67 0.39 16.48
C SER A 188 19.64 1.48 16.94
N SER A 189 19.39 1.98 18.14
CA SER A 189 20.35 2.80 18.89
C SER A 189 21.76 2.36 18.51
N PRO A 190 22.68 3.27 18.11
CA PRO A 190 24.01 2.88 17.72
C PRO A 190 24.52 1.90 18.77
N ALA A 191 24.99 0.72 18.33
CA ALA A 191 25.58 -0.25 19.24
C ALA A 191 26.57 0.50 20.13
N PRO A 192 26.57 0.31 21.46
CA PRO A 192 27.51 0.99 22.34
C PRO A 192 28.90 0.75 21.76
N ALA A 193 29.59 1.84 21.47
CA ALA A 193 30.97 1.77 20.97
C ALA A 193 31.75 0.77 21.83
N PRO A 194 32.55 -0.16 21.24
CA PRO A 194 33.31 -1.10 22.01
C PRO A 194 34.16 -0.30 22.99
N LYS A 195 33.96 -0.57 24.29
CA LYS A 195 34.71 0.01 25.38
C LYS A 195 36.20 -0.18 25.04
N PRO A 196 37.05 0.87 25.08
CA PRO A 196 38.48 0.69 24.86
C PRO A 196 38.97 -0.40 25.79
N ALA A 197 39.56 -1.45 25.22
CA ALA A 197 40.22 -2.49 25.98
C ALA A 197 41.27 -1.82 26.86
N ALA A 198 41.15 -2.00 28.18
CA ALA A 198 42.11 -1.52 29.16
C ALA A 198 43.51 -1.97 28.72
N ALA A 199 44.35 -0.98 28.45
CA ALA A 199 45.78 -1.22 28.15
C ALA A 199 46.39 -2.01 29.32
N LYS A 200 46.92 -3.21 29.02
CA LYS A 200 47.73 -3.97 29.94
C LYS A 200 48.91 -3.08 30.41
N PRO A 201 49.20 -3.02 31.71
CA PRO A 201 50.40 -2.34 32.19
C PRO A 201 51.66 -2.97 31.58
N ALA A 202 52.49 -2.14 30.97
CA ALA A 202 53.78 -2.55 30.47
C ALA A 202 54.66 -2.98 31.64
N THR A 203 55.18 -4.20 31.59
CA THR A 203 56.19 -4.74 32.49
C THR A 203 57.52 -3.99 32.28
N PRO A 204 58.18 -3.50 33.34
CA PRO A 204 59.46 -2.83 33.19
C PRO A 204 60.57 -3.83 32.73
N PRO A 205 61.55 -3.40 31.92
CA PRO A 205 62.67 -4.26 31.50
C PRO A 205 63.61 -4.56 32.66
N ALA A 206 63.98 -5.83 32.76
CA ALA A 206 64.97 -6.31 33.71
C ALA A 206 66.37 -5.75 33.39
N PRO A 207 67.24 -5.48 34.40
CA PRO A 207 68.58 -5.00 34.17
C PRO A 207 69.47 -6.15 33.66
N LYS A 208 70.29 -5.86 32.65
CA LYS A 208 71.36 -6.76 32.17
C LYS A 208 72.58 -6.65 33.06
N PRO A 209 73.33 -7.77 33.19
CA PRO A 209 74.57 -7.83 33.98
C PRO A 209 75.75 -7.07 33.32
#